data_669834a1c0b7ce641bd6e55453133caa
#
_entry.id   669834a1c0b7ce641bd6e55453133caa
#
_cell.length_a   1.000
_cell.length_b   1.000
_cell.length_c   1.000
_cell.angle_alpha   90.00
_cell.angle_beta   90.00
_cell.angle_gamma   90.00
#
_symmetry.space_group_name_H-M   'P 1'
#
loop_
_entity.id
_entity.type
_entity.pdbx_description
1 polymer ?
#
loop_
_entity_poly.entity_id
_entity_poly.type
_entity_poly.pdbx_seq_one_letter_code
_entity_poly.pdbx_strand_id
1 'polypeptide(L)'
;MFRSFSEFTSEQWYHSERVDENIWKIRETFISEGHGCNMWLVRGRDRNLLFDTGFGYVSLRSFLGEEVSRNVDVVSSHSHCDHIGCNHEFECRCVHSAEASVLADPTPANTIYDPYAVPEMIAVSIDPLEVRNHAIRPAAPTRLLEDGAVIDLGDRALEVLHVPGHSPGSIMLYDHRDRILFSGDVVHNGSRGIGRTSWYSADEDQYLASCERIRDLPVQTCHAGHFASFDGKRYRQIVEEFIVWRQVIAANAERSNKSS
;
A
#
# COMPACT_ATOMS: atom_id res chain seq x y z
N MET A 1 26.48 -4.40 18.76
CA MET A 1 26.48 -2.92 18.63
C MET A 1 25.30 -2.58 17.73
N PHE A 2 24.45 -1.65 18.15
CA PHE A 2 23.36 -1.16 17.32
C PHE A 2 23.91 -0.29 16.19
N ARG A 3 23.27 -0.34 15.04
CA ARG A 3 23.55 0.49 13.86
C ARG A 3 22.54 1.62 13.75
N SER A 4 22.92 2.68 13.03
CA SER A 4 22.02 3.74 12.61
C SER A 4 21.50 3.48 11.18
N PHE A 5 20.31 3.96 10.84
CA PHE A 5 19.82 3.93 9.47
C PHE A 5 20.75 4.68 8.50
N SER A 6 21.41 5.74 8.96
CA SER A 6 22.37 6.50 8.17
C SER A 6 23.63 5.72 7.76
N GLU A 7 23.89 4.56 8.34
CA GLU A 7 25.00 3.67 7.97
C GLU A 7 24.70 2.77 6.76
N PHE A 8 23.46 2.78 6.27
CA PHE A 8 23.07 1.99 5.11
C PHE A 8 23.02 2.86 3.86
N THR A 9 23.58 2.36 2.77
CA THR A 9 23.30 2.93 1.45
C THR A 9 21.93 2.48 0.97
N SER A 10 21.36 3.19 0.00
CA SER A 10 20.08 2.82 -0.59
C SER A 10 20.11 1.42 -1.23
N GLU A 11 21.23 1.03 -1.87
CA GLU A 11 21.42 -0.29 -2.49
C GLU A 11 21.52 -1.41 -1.45
N GLN A 12 21.95 -1.12 -0.23
CA GLN A 12 21.93 -2.09 0.87
C GLN A 12 20.54 -2.22 1.48
N TRP A 13 19.79 -1.09 1.54
CA TRP A 13 18.49 -1.04 2.19
C TRP A 13 17.37 -1.57 1.31
N TYR A 14 17.38 -1.26 0.02
CA TYR A 14 16.35 -1.68 -0.91
C TYR A 14 16.81 -2.84 -1.79
N HIS A 15 15.85 -3.67 -2.16
CA HIS A 15 15.98 -4.70 -3.19
C HIS A 15 14.88 -4.51 -4.22
N SER A 16 15.20 -4.66 -5.51
CA SER A 16 14.22 -4.65 -6.59
C SER A 16 14.24 -5.95 -7.39
N GLU A 17 13.07 -6.43 -7.75
CA GLU A 17 12.84 -7.62 -8.55
C GLU A 17 11.95 -7.26 -9.73
N ARG A 18 12.38 -7.58 -10.95
CA ARG A 18 11.54 -7.44 -12.14
C ARG A 18 10.54 -8.57 -12.18
N VAL A 19 9.24 -8.27 -12.11
CA VAL A 19 8.16 -9.27 -12.07
C VAL A 19 7.41 -9.39 -13.40
N ASP A 20 7.50 -8.35 -14.26
CA ASP A 20 6.94 -8.31 -15.60
C ASP A 20 7.79 -7.41 -16.50
N GLU A 21 7.46 -7.28 -17.78
CA GLU A 21 8.25 -6.51 -18.76
C GLU A 21 8.56 -5.10 -18.28
N ASN A 22 7.58 -4.39 -17.72
CA ASN A 22 7.68 -3.01 -17.26
C ASN A 22 7.25 -2.82 -15.80
N ILE A 23 7.31 -3.89 -14.98
CA ILE A 23 6.91 -3.84 -13.57
C ILE A 23 8.01 -4.40 -12.68
N TRP A 24 8.38 -3.62 -11.68
CA TRP A 24 9.33 -4.01 -10.63
C TRP A 24 8.66 -3.95 -9.26
N LYS A 25 8.91 -4.98 -8.47
CA LYS A 25 8.64 -4.98 -7.04
C LYS A 25 9.88 -4.47 -6.32
N ILE A 26 9.71 -3.47 -5.44
CA ILE A 26 10.76 -2.93 -4.60
C ILE A 26 10.38 -3.18 -3.14
N ARG A 27 11.35 -3.56 -2.31
CA ARG A 27 11.15 -3.79 -0.87
C ARG A 27 12.33 -3.26 -0.06
N GLU A 28 12.04 -2.92 1.19
CA GLU A 28 13.07 -2.68 2.22
C GLU A 28 13.59 -4.04 2.69
N THR A 29 14.86 -4.34 2.40
CA THR A 29 15.50 -5.67 2.57
C THR A 29 15.42 -6.19 4.01
N PHE A 30 15.54 -5.30 4.98
CA PHE A 30 15.62 -5.67 6.38
C PHE A 30 14.30 -5.57 7.14
N ILE A 31 13.23 -5.14 6.50
CA ILE A 31 11.89 -5.11 7.12
C ILE A 31 11.21 -6.47 6.87
N SER A 32 10.62 -7.02 7.91
CA SER A 32 9.90 -8.31 7.83
C SER A 32 8.72 -8.23 6.86
N GLU A 33 8.40 -9.33 6.19
CA GLU A 33 7.42 -9.39 5.10
C GLU A 33 6.01 -8.91 5.49
N GLY A 34 5.63 -9.09 6.75
CA GLY A 34 4.31 -8.64 7.23
C GLY A 34 4.25 -7.20 7.70
N HIS A 35 5.41 -6.48 7.75
CA HIS A 35 5.49 -5.07 8.14
C HIS A 35 5.95 -4.16 7.01
N GLY A 36 6.85 -4.62 6.13
CA GLY A 36 7.32 -3.81 5.01
C GLY A 36 6.42 -3.94 3.81
N CYS A 37 6.03 -2.82 3.19
CA CYS A 37 5.23 -2.86 1.99
C CYS A 37 6.02 -3.26 0.74
N ASN A 38 5.33 -3.79 -0.24
CA ASN A 38 5.81 -3.90 -1.60
C ASN A 38 5.53 -2.58 -2.31
N MET A 39 6.57 -1.91 -2.76
CA MET A 39 6.47 -0.74 -3.63
C MET A 39 6.53 -1.21 -5.08
N TRP A 40 5.64 -0.69 -5.93
CA TRP A 40 5.53 -1.15 -7.30
C TRP A 40 5.92 -0.04 -8.28
N LEU A 41 7.06 -0.21 -8.96
CA LEU A 41 7.47 0.68 -10.04
C LEU A 41 6.93 0.12 -11.37
N VAL A 42 6.07 0.91 -12.02
CA VAL A 42 5.55 0.63 -13.37
C VAL A 42 6.16 1.63 -14.33
N ARG A 43 6.93 1.15 -15.30
CA ARG A 43 7.49 1.99 -16.36
C ARG A 43 6.52 2.14 -17.50
N GLY A 44 6.31 3.35 -17.94
CA GLY A 44 5.57 3.69 -19.14
C GLY A 44 6.43 4.47 -20.14
N ARG A 45 5.89 4.65 -21.33
CA ARG A 45 6.58 5.37 -22.42
C ARG A 45 6.83 6.84 -22.06
N ASP A 46 5.83 7.51 -21.48
CA ASP A 46 5.85 8.96 -21.28
C ASP A 46 6.21 9.34 -19.84
N ARG A 47 5.87 8.48 -18.86
CA ARG A 47 6.20 8.62 -17.43
C ARG A 47 6.17 7.29 -16.72
N ASN A 48 6.77 7.28 -15.54
CA ASN A 48 6.71 6.13 -14.63
C ASN A 48 5.64 6.36 -13.55
N LEU A 49 5.21 5.28 -12.92
CA LEU A 49 4.38 5.29 -11.72
C LEU A 49 5.08 4.50 -10.63
N LEU A 50 5.12 5.05 -9.43
CA LEU A 50 5.55 4.37 -8.22
C LEU A 50 4.35 4.27 -7.26
N PHE A 51 3.88 3.06 -7.02
CA PHE A 51 2.79 2.79 -6.09
C PHE A 51 3.38 2.42 -4.74
N ASP A 52 3.21 3.32 -3.77
CA ASP A 52 3.77 3.33 -2.40
C ASP A 52 5.30 3.56 -2.31
N THR A 53 5.78 3.93 -1.11
CA THR A 53 7.15 4.44 -0.92
C THR A 53 7.87 3.94 0.34
N GLY A 54 7.38 2.88 1.00
CA GLY A 54 8.03 2.29 2.17
C GLY A 54 7.95 3.14 3.44
N PHE A 55 8.71 2.77 4.46
CA PHE A 55 8.80 3.49 5.74
C PHE A 55 9.61 4.80 5.68
N GLY A 56 10.52 4.92 4.72
CA GLY A 56 11.36 6.12 4.58
C GLY A 56 12.53 6.20 5.54
N TYR A 57 13.01 5.08 6.07
CA TYR A 57 14.24 5.06 6.89
C TYR A 57 15.49 5.41 6.11
N VAL A 58 15.53 5.04 4.82
CA VAL A 58 16.61 5.33 3.88
C VAL A 58 15.99 5.88 2.58
N SER A 59 16.70 6.73 1.85
CA SER A 59 16.18 7.40 0.65
C SER A 59 15.85 6.41 -0.47
N LEU A 60 14.58 6.34 -0.85
CA LEU A 60 14.10 5.57 -2.00
C LEU A 60 14.45 6.27 -3.33
N ARG A 61 14.42 7.61 -3.34
CA ARG A 61 14.83 8.38 -4.52
C ARG A 61 16.28 8.09 -4.91
N SER A 62 17.18 7.97 -3.94
CA SER A 62 18.57 7.60 -4.18
C SER A 62 18.69 6.21 -4.81
N PHE A 63 17.90 5.25 -4.37
CA PHE A 63 17.86 3.90 -4.93
C PHE A 63 17.35 3.86 -6.37
N LEU A 64 16.29 4.60 -6.66
CA LEU A 64 15.69 4.66 -8.01
C LEU A 64 16.60 5.39 -9.01
N GLY A 65 17.45 6.30 -8.53
CA GLY A 65 18.28 7.16 -9.36
C GLY A 65 17.51 8.30 -10.05
N GLU A 66 18.25 9.28 -10.55
CA GLU A 66 17.68 10.51 -11.11
C GLU A 66 16.83 10.28 -12.38
N GLU A 67 17.20 9.31 -13.23
CA GLU A 67 16.48 9.03 -14.47
C GLU A 67 15.03 8.64 -14.21
N VAL A 68 14.79 7.72 -13.23
CA VAL A 68 13.46 7.29 -12.84
C VAL A 68 12.74 8.35 -12.04
N SER A 69 13.43 8.96 -11.07
CA SER A 69 12.83 9.85 -10.07
C SER A 69 12.36 11.19 -10.64
N ARG A 70 12.93 11.67 -11.75
CA ARG A 70 12.51 12.94 -12.39
C ARG A 70 11.17 12.85 -13.12
N ASN A 71 10.77 11.65 -13.52
CA ASN A 71 9.56 11.43 -14.32
C ASN A 71 8.70 10.31 -13.74
N VAL A 72 8.41 10.40 -12.44
CA VAL A 72 7.59 9.43 -11.73
C VAL A 72 6.42 10.10 -11.02
N ASP A 73 5.22 9.59 -11.24
CA ASP A 73 4.04 9.90 -10.44
C ASP A 73 4.03 8.92 -9.26
N VAL A 74 4.25 9.43 -8.04
CA VAL A 74 4.08 8.65 -6.81
C VAL A 74 2.61 8.61 -6.47
N VAL A 75 2.07 7.42 -6.31
CA VAL A 75 0.68 7.17 -5.93
C VAL A 75 0.66 6.39 -4.63
N SER A 76 0.08 6.95 -3.59
CA SER A 76 -0.11 6.25 -2.33
C SER A 76 -1.41 5.47 -2.36
N SER A 77 -1.33 4.16 -2.08
CA SER A 77 -2.52 3.31 -1.94
C SER A 77 -3.40 3.76 -0.79
N HIS A 78 -2.77 4.21 0.29
CA HIS A 78 -3.37 4.80 1.49
C HIS A 78 -2.27 5.48 2.34
N SER A 79 -2.60 6.00 3.52
CA SER A 79 -1.69 6.84 4.31
C SER A 79 -1.04 6.14 5.51
N HIS A 80 -1.00 4.81 5.58
CA HIS A 80 -0.25 4.14 6.63
C HIS A 80 1.27 4.31 6.43
N CYS A 81 2.00 4.32 7.53
CA CYS A 81 3.40 4.75 7.60
C CYS A 81 4.36 3.99 6.69
N ASP A 82 4.09 2.72 6.46
CA ASP A 82 4.90 1.84 5.61
C ASP A 82 4.61 2.00 4.11
N HIS A 83 3.66 2.86 3.73
CA HIS A 83 3.30 3.16 2.34
C HIS A 83 3.71 4.56 1.89
N ILE A 84 3.95 5.50 2.82
CA ILE A 84 4.12 6.93 2.49
C ILE A 84 5.46 7.54 2.92
N GLY A 85 6.37 6.75 3.50
CA GLY A 85 7.56 7.25 4.18
C GLY A 85 8.49 8.09 3.32
N CYS A 86 8.68 7.75 2.05
CA CYS A 86 9.51 8.52 1.11
C CYS A 86 8.72 9.47 0.19
N ASN A 87 7.41 9.68 0.38
CA ASN A 87 6.62 10.58 -0.47
C ASN A 87 7.24 11.98 -0.60
N HIS A 88 7.83 12.50 0.48
CA HIS A 88 8.47 13.81 0.53
C HIS A 88 9.68 13.98 -0.42
N GLU A 89 10.22 12.89 -0.95
CA GLU A 89 11.37 12.91 -1.86
C GLU A 89 10.98 13.18 -3.32
N PHE A 90 9.68 13.14 -3.65
CA PHE A 90 9.18 13.21 -5.03
C PHE A 90 8.33 14.46 -5.27
N GLU A 91 8.34 14.95 -6.51
CA GLU A 91 7.63 16.17 -6.89
C GLU A 91 6.14 15.90 -7.13
N CYS A 92 5.79 14.84 -7.87
CA CYS A 92 4.40 14.45 -8.13
C CYS A 92 3.94 13.42 -7.09
N ARG A 93 2.99 13.82 -6.26
CA ARG A 93 2.43 13.01 -5.16
C ARG A 93 0.92 12.96 -5.27
N CYS A 94 0.42 11.78 -5.52
CA CYS A 94 -0.99 11.50 -5.73
C CYS A 94 -1.54 10.65 -4.58
N VAL A 95 -2.71 10.97 -4.10
CA VAL A 95 -3.43 10.21 -3.08
C VAL A 95 -4.94 10.45 -3.24
N HIS A 96 -5.77 9.56 -2.73
CA HIS A 96 -7.21 9.80 -2.65
C HIS A 96 -7.51 10.99 -1.72
N SER A 97 -8.50 11.81 -2.10
CA SER A 97 -8.83 13.06 -1.38
C SER A 97 -9.09 12.85 0.12
N ALA A 98 -9.67 11.71 0.51
CA ALA A 98 -9.96 11.37 1.91
C ALA A 98 -8.72 11.26 2.81
N GLU A 99 -7.51 11.09 2.24
CA GLU A 99 -6.25 10.97 3.00
C GLU A 99 -5.28 12.12 2.78
N ALA A 100 -5.68 13.12 2.01
CA ALA A 100 -4.83 14.26 1.69
C ALA A 100 -4.30 15.00 2.93
N SER A 101 -5.12 15.14 3.96
CA SER A 101 -4.75 15.80 5.22
C SER A 101 -3.69 15.01 5.99
N VAL A 102 -3.72 13.67 5.94
CA VAL A 102 -2.71 12.83 6.60
C VAL A 102 -1.35 13.00 5.95
N LEU A 103 -1.28 13.03 4.60
CA LEU A 103 -0.03 13.26 3.89
C LEU A 103 0.52 14.68 4.13
N ALA A 104 -0.36 15.67 4.32
CA ALA A 104 0.05 17.05 4.57
C ALA A 104 0.57 17.27 5.99
N ASP A 105 0.01 16.56 6.97
CA ASP A 105 0.37 16.65 8.39
C ASP A 105 0.38 15.26 9.05
N PRO A 106 1.37 14.41 8.71
CA PRO A 106 1.47 13.06 9.25
C PRO A 106 1.90 13.09 10.72
N THR A 107 1.24 12.28 11.52
CA THR A 107 1.58 12.03 12.94
C THR A 107 1.71 10.53 13.19
N PRO A 108 2.39 10.08 14.25
CA PRO A 108 2.44 8.65 14.59
C PRO A 108 1.05 8.01 14.73
N ALA A 109 0.06 8.78 15.18
CA ALA A 109 -1.30 8.29 15.36
C ALA A 109 -2.06 8.18 14.03
N ASN A 110 -2.08 9.25 13.20
CA ASN A 110 -2.89 9.24 11.97
C ASN A 110 -2.30 8.40 10.83
N THR A 111 -1.00 8.08 10.89
CA THR A 111 -0.32 7.15 9.98
C THR A 111 -0.21 5.73 10.53
N ILE A 112 -0.78 5.45 11.69
CA ILE A 112 -0.62 4.20 12.47
C ILE A 112 0.85 3.80 12.78
N TYR A 113 1.79 4.73 12.65
CA TYR A 113 3.19 4.44 12.98
C TYR A 113 3.29 3.86 14.39
N ASP A 114 2.58 4.45 15.33
CA ASP A 114 2.41 3.93 16.67
C ASP A 114 1.00 3.29 16.79
N PRO A 115 0.88 1.99 17.03
CA PRO A 115 1.87 1.04 17.53
C PRO A 115 2.49 0.09 16.46
N TYR A 116 2.35 0.37 15.17
CA TYR A 116 2.73 -0.59 14.11
C TYR A 116 4.26 -0.74 13.95
N ALA A 117 5.01 0.35 13.95
CA ALA A 117 6.46 0.33 13.77
C ALA A 117 7.17 -0.04 15.07
N VAL A 118 7.73 -1.24 15.11
CA VAL A 118 8.46 -1.77 16.28
C VAL A 118 9.87 -2.24 15.86
N PRO A 119 10.88 -2.13 16.75
CA PRO A 119 12.24 -2.53 16.40
C PRO A 119 12.36 -3.99 15.95
N GLU A 120 11.49 -4.86 16.45
CA GLU A 120 11.48 -6.30 16.17
C GLU A 120 11.10 -6.64 14.72
N MET A 121 10.50 -5.69 13.98
CA MET A 121 10.22 -5.86 12.55
C MET A 121 11.47 -5.81 11.69
N ILE A 122 12.60 -5.30 12.23
CA ILE A 122 13.85 -5.06 11.49
C ILE A 122 14.85 -6.19 11.77
N ALA A 123 15.28 -6.89 10.73
CA ALA A 123 16.16 -8.07 10.82
C ALA A 123 17.61 -7.77 11.20
N VAL A 124 18.01 -6.50 11.21
CA VAL A 124 19.36 -6.05 11.65
C VAL A 124 19.26 -5.25 12.93
N SER A 125 20.35 -5.26 13.73
CA SER A 125 20.38 -4.55 15.02
C SER A 125 20.43 -3.04 14.80
N ILE A 126 19.28 -2.39 14.71
CA ILE A 126 19.13 -0.93 14.70
C ILE A 126 18.92 -0.43 16.13
N ASP A 127 19.37 0.81 16.41
CA ASP A 127 19.04 1.45 17.69
C ASP A 127 17.52 1.58 17.81
N PRO A 128 16.90 0.97 18.82
CA PRO A 128 15.46 1.06 19.02
C PRO A 128 14.93 2.49 19.14
N LEU A 129 15.76 3.44 19.56
CA LEU A 129 15.38 4.86 19.63
C LEU A 129 15.24 5.48 18.24
N GLU A 130 16.01 5.05 17.26
CA GLU A 130 15.84 5.53 15.87
C GLU A 130 14.49 5.10 15.28
N VAL A 131 14.06 3.86 15.55
CA VAL A 131 12.73 3.41 15.11
C VAL A 131 11.64 4.20 15.82
N ARG A 132 11.72 4.34 17.16
CA ARG A 132 10.70 5.04 17.96
C ARG A 132 10.61 6.54 17.66
N ASN A 133 11.72 7.16 17.30
CA ASN A 133 11.79 8.61 17.03
C ASN A 133 11.66 8.94 15.53
N HIS A 134 11.55 7.93 14.67
CA HIS A 134 11.35 8.19 13.25
C HIS A 134 9.99 8.86 13.03
N ALA A 135 9.98 9.87 12.20
CA ALA A 135 8.78 10.62 11.84
C ALA A 135 8.58 10.61 10.33
N ILE A 136 7.39 10.23 9.91
CA ILE A 136 6.98 10.42 8.51
C ILE A 136 7.00 11.92 8.22
N ARG A 137 7.67 12.30 7.14
CA ARG A 137 7.80 13.72 6.77
C ARG A 137 6.56 14.19 6.04
N PRO A 138 6.07 15.42 6.31
CA PRO A 138 4.99 16.04 5.56
C PRO A 138 5.26 16.02 4.05
N ALA A 139 4.27 15.57 3.29
CA ALA A 139 4.35 15.44 1.85
C ALA A 139 2.98 15.76 1.23
N ALA A 140 2.53 17.00 1.38
CA ALA A 140 1.23 17.43 0.85
C ALA A 140 1.04 16.95 -0.60
N PRO A 141 -0.10 16.36 -0.94
CA PRO A 141 -0.33 15.86 -2.29
C PRO A 141 -0.34 16.99 -3.31
N THR A 142 0.19 16.73 -4.49
CA THR A 142 0.15 17.67 -5.63
C THR A 142 -1.01 17.38 -6.56
N ARG A 143 -1.57 16.17 -6.48
CA ARG A 143 -2.76 15.75 -7.24
C ARG A 143 -3.64 14.87 -6.35
N LEU A 144 -4.92 15.19 -6.31
CA LEU A 144 -5.93 14.34 -5.67
C LEU A 144 -6.50 13.36 -6.68
N LEU A 145 -6.74 12.14 -6.22
CA LEU A 145 -7.35 11.07 -7.00
C LEU A 145 -8.75 10.79 -6.46
N GLU A 146 -9.65 10.52 -7.37
CA GLU A 146 -11.01 10.08 -7.08
C GLU A 146 -11.28 8.76 -7.80
N ASP A 147 -12.35 8.08 -7.42
CA ASP A 147 -12.79 6.85 -8.06
C ASP A 147 -12.98 7.02 -9.58
N GLY A 148 -12.51 6.07 -10.36
CA GLY A 148 -12.54 6.12 -11.82
C GLY A 148 -11.52 7.05 -12.47
N ALA A 149 -10.67 7.75 -11.70
CA ALA A 149 -9.59 8.53 -12.29
C ALA A 149 -8.61 7.61 -13.05
N VAL A 150 -8.06 8.13 -14.15
CA VAL A 150 -7.10 7.38 -14.97
C VAL A 150 -5.72 8.01 -14.88
N ILE A 151 -4.71 7.18 -14.66
CA ILE A 151 -3.30 7.54 -14.73
C ILE A 151 -2.73 6.94 -16.00
N ASP A 152 -2.49 7.83 -16.98
CA ASP A 152 -1.96 7.46 -18.29
C ASP A 152 -0.43 7.57 -18.30
N LEU A 153 0.24 6.47 -18.63
CA LEU A 153 1.70 6.38 -18.71
C LEU A 153 2.19 6.45 -20.19
N GLY A 154 1.25 6.65 -21.13
CA GLY A 154 1.50 6.80 -22.57
C GLY A 154 1.32 5.53 -23.38
N ASP A 155 1.67 4.39 -22.86
CA ASP A 155 1.48 3.06 -23.45
C ASP A 155 0.69 2.11 -22.56
N ARG A 156 0.37 2.55 -21.34
CA ARG A 156 -0.41 1.87 -20.32
C ARG A 156 -1.23 2.88 -19.53
N ALA A 157 -2.45 2.52 -19.18
CA ALA A 157 -3.33 3.33 -18.36
C ALA A 157 -3.85 2.50 -17.18
N LEU A 158 -3.86 3.12 -15.99
CA LEU A 158 -4.29 2.49 -14.75
C LEU A 158 -5.50 3.25 -14.20
N GLU A 159 -6.60 2.54 -14.00
CA GLU A 159 -7.80 3.09 -13.36
C GLU A 159 -7.65 3.05 -11.83
N VAL A 160 -8.03 4.13 -11.19
CA VAL A 160 -8.13 4.25 -9.73
C VAL A 160 -9.47 3.67 -9.29
N LEU A 161 -9.44 2.67 -8.42
CA LEU A 161 -10.61 2.11 -7.76
C LEU A 161 -10.58 2.53 -6.29
N HIS A 162 -11.51 3.38 -5.85
CA HIS A 162 -11.66 3.73 -4.43
C HIS A 162 -12.33 2.58 -3.69
N VAL A 163 -11.67 2.03 -2.72
CA VAL A 163 -12.05 0.80 -1.97
C VAL A 163 -11.84 1.02 -0.46
N PRO A 164 -12.63 1.93 0.13
CA PRO A 164 -12.48 2.26 1.55
C PRO A 164 -12.80 1.05 2.45
N GLY A 165 -12.25 1.08 3.65
CA GLY A 165 -12.48 0.05 4.66
C GLY A 165 -11.24 -0.32 5.46
N HIS A 166 -10.10 -0.56 4.81
CA HIS A 166 -8.79 -0.65 5.48
C HIS A 166 -8.35 0.73 5.99
N SER A 167 -8.54 1.74 5.16
CA SER A 167 -8.51 3.16 5.51
C SER A 167 -9.56 3.93 4.70
N PRO A 168 -9.89 5.19 5.07
CA PRO A 168 -10.93 5.96 4.39
C PRO A 168 -10.65 6.23 2.92
N GLY A 169 -9.39 6.37 2.53
CA GLY A 169 -8.97 6.68 1.17
C GLY A 169 -8.21 5.56 0.49
N SER A 170 -8.34 4.33 0.95
CA SER A 170 -7.72 3.17 0.30
C SER A 170 -8.12 3.08 -1.17
N ILE A 171 -7.12 2.99 -2.05
CA ILE A 171 -7.30 2.81 -3.49
C ILE A 171 -6.54 1.58 -3.99
N MET A 172 -7.04 1.03 -5.07
CA MET A 172 -6.34 0.08 -5.94
C MET A 172 -6.08 0.75 -7.30
N LEU A 173 -5.10 0.23 -8.04
CA LEU A 173 -4.88 0.59 -9.43
C LEU A 173 -5.10 -0.63 -10.31
N TYR A 174 -5.93 -0.48 -11.35
CA TYR A 174 -6.29 -1.57 -12.24
C TYR A 174 -5.91 -1.29 -13.70
N ASP A 175 -5.11 -2.19 -14.27
CA ASP A 175 -4.79 -2.21 -15.69
C ASP A 175 -5.78 -3.10 -16.44
N HIS A 176 -6.69 -2.50 -17.19
CA HIS A 176 -7.71 -3.22 -17.96
C HIS A 176 -7.13 -4.07 -19.10
N ARG A 177 -6.01 -3.63 -19.70
CA ARG A 177 -5.40 -4.31 -20.83
C ARG A 177 -4.83 -5.68 -20.42
N ASP A 178 -4.00 -5.67 -19.37
CA ASP A 178 -3.28 -6.85 -18.91
C ASP A 178 -3.98 -7.53 -17.72
N ARG A 179 -5.07 -6.93 -17.22
CA ARG A 179 -5.85 -7.37 -16.03
C ARG A 179 -4.98 -7.52 -14.80
N ILE A 180 -4.08 -6.56 -14.62
CA ILE A 180 -3.19 -6.48 -13.46
C ILE A 180 -3.83 -5.54 -12.43
N LEU A 181 -3.88 -6.00 -11.19
CA LEU A 181 -4.38 -5.22 -10.05
C LEU A 181 -3.23 -4.95 -9.08
N PHE A 182 -3.03 -3.68 -8.73
CA PHE A 182 -2.21 -3.26 -7.60
C PHE A 182 -3.16 -2.96 -6.46
N SER A 183 -3.19 -3.82 -5.43
CA SER A 183 -4.28 -3.81 -4.45
C SER A 183 -3.98 -3.04 -3.16
N GLY A 184 -2.77 -2.49 -2.99
CA GLY A 184 -2.36 -1.97 -1.69
C GLY A 184 -2.61 -3.02 -0.61
N ASP A 185 -3.20 -2.60 0.49
CA ASP A 185 -3.51 -3.48 1.62
C ASP A 185 -4.94 -4.05 1.62
N VAL A 186 -5.73 -3.72 0.60
CA VAL A 186 -7.13 -4.19 0.58
C VAL A 186 -7.21 -5.70 0.38
N VAL A 187 -6.43 -6.28 -0.55
CA VAL A 187 -6.36 -7.73 -0.76
C VAL A 187 -4.92 -8.18 -0.86
N HIS A 188 -4.49 -9.15 -0.05
CA HIS A 188 -3.13 -9.68 -0.05
C HIS A 188 -3.10 -11.19 0.21
N ASN A 189 -1.99 -11.86 -0.12
CA ASN A 189 -1.87 -13.32 0.04
C ASN A 189 -1.31 -13.77 1.41
N GLY A 190 -1.43 -12.93 2.42
CA GLY A 190 -1.15 -13.31 3.81
C GLY A 190 -2.25 -14.18 4.42
N SER A 191 -2.07 -14.63 5.65
CA SER A 191 -2.97 -15.57 6.32
C SER A 191 -4.41 -15.07 6.48
N ARG A 192 -4.62 -13.75 6.50
CA ARG A 192 -5.97 -13.12 6.58
C ARG A 192 -6.59 -12.85 5.23
N GLY A 193 -5.78 -12.75 4.18
CA GLY A 193 -6.24 -12.43 2.82
C GLY A 193 -6.62 -10.98 2.58
N ILE A 194 -6.96 -10.22 3.62
CA ILE A 194 -7.33 -8.81 3.60
C ILE A 194 -6.53 -8.01 4.61
N GLY A 195 -6.42 -6.70 4.42
CA GLY A 195 -5.81 -5.78 5.36
C GLY A 195 -6.50 -5.80 6.73
N ARG A 196 -5.83 -5.26 7.73
CA ARG A 196 -6.38 -5.22 9.09
C ARG A 196 -7.59 -4.28 9.15
N THR A 197 -8.62 -4.74 9.86
CA THR A 197 -9.83 -3.96 10.16
C THR A 197 -9.88 -3.49 11.61
N SER A 198 -8.82 -3.74 12.39
CA SER A 198 -8.74 -3.38 13.80
C SER A 198 -8.07 -2.03 14.07
N TRP A 199 -7.58 -1.33 13.03
CA TRP A 199 -7.03 0.00 13.16
C TRP A 199 -8.15 1.03 13.33
N TYR A 200 -7.87 2.12 14.04
CA TYR A 200 -8.87 3.17 14.30
C TYR A 200 -9.42 3.83 13.01
N SER A 201 -8.69 3.75 11.90
CA SER A 201 -9.11 4.27 10.59
C SER A 201 -9.91 3.28 9.76
N ALA A 202 -10.03 2.02 10.20
CA ALA A 202 -10.72 0.98 9.45
C ALA A 202 -12.23 0.98 9.72
N ASP A 203 -12.99 0.63 8.67
CA ASP A 203 -14.44 0.50 8.70
C ASP A 203 -14.84 -0.81 8.00
N GLU A 204 -15.31 -1.78 8.77
CA GLU A 204 -15.63 -3.11 8.24
C GLU A 204 -16.84 -3.14 7.31
N ASP A 205 -17.81 -2.23 7.48
CA ASP A 205 -18.99 -2.18 6.61
C ASP A 205 -18.63 -1.55 5.26
N GLN A 206 -17.80 -0.50 5.24
CA GLN A 206 -17.22 0.03 4.00
C GLN A 206 -16.33 -1.01 3.32
N TYR A 207 -15.55 -1.78 4.09
CA TYR A 207 -14.71 -2.84 3.55
C TYR A 207 -15.54 -3.92 2.87
N LEU A 208 -16.66 -4.35 3.49
CA LEU A 208 -17.58 -5.31 2.88
C LEU A 208 -18.13 -4.77 1.55
N ALA A 209 -18.62 -3.53 1.53
CA ALA A 209 -19.15 -2.91 0.32
C ALA A 209 -18.07 -2.82 -0.79
N SER A 210 -16.84 -2.49 -0.41
CA SER A 210 -15.69 -2.46 -1.33
C SER A 210 -15.40 -3.85 -1.89
N CYS A 211 -15.37 -4.89 -1.06
CA CYS A 211 -15.16 -6.28 -1.49
C CYS A 211 -16.28 -6.77 -2.41
N GLU A 212 -17.55 -6.45 -2.12
CA GLU A 212 -18.68 -6.78 -2.99
C GLU A 212 -18.55 -6.11 -4.37
N ARG A 213 -18.12 -4.86 -4.39
CA ARG A 213 -17.89 -4.10 -5.64
C ARG A 213 -16.80 -4.72 -6.52
N ILE A 214 -15.67 -5.14 -5.92
CA ILE A 214 -14.52 -5.65 -6.67
C ILE A 214 -14.56 -7.16 -6.92
N ARG A 215 -15.53 -7.90 -6.36
CA ARG A 215 -15.63 -9.36 -6.43
C ARG A 215 -15.49 -9.92 -7.83
N ASP A 216 -16.18 -9.32 -8.79
CA ASP A 216 -16.26 -9.79 -10.16
C ASP A 216 -15.23 -9.13 -11.10
N LEU A 217 -14.28 -8.35 -10.55
CA LEU A 217 -13.21 -7.76 -11.34
C LEU A 217 -12.37 -8.85 -12.01
N PRO A 218 -12.16 -8.79 -13.34
CA PRO A 218 -11.47 -9.84 -14.07
C PRO A 218 -9.94 -9.75 -13.90
N VAL A 219 -9.45 -10.02 -12.69
CA VAL A 219 -8.03 -9.99 -12.35
C VAL A 219 -7.32 -11.22 -12.88
N GLN A 220 -6.18 -11.06 -13.54
CA GLN A 220 -5.26 -12.11 -13.94
C GLN A 220 -4.12 -12.22 -12.93
N THR A 221 -3.52 -11.10 -12.54
CA THR A 221 -2.45 -11.02 -11.56
C THR A 221 -2.76 -9.91 -10.56
N CYS A 222 -2.59 -10.21 -9.27
CA CYS A 222 -2.71 -9.24 -8.18
C CYS A 222 -1.34 -8.99 -7.54
N HIS A 223 -0.94 -7.73 -7.50
CA HIS A 223 0.24 -7.20 -6.85
C HIS A 223 -0.18 -6.46 -5.59
N ALA A 224 -0.01 -7.09 -4.44
CA ALA A 224 -0.45 -6.54 -3.16
C ALA A 224 0.61 -5.67 -2.48
N GLY A 225 0.18 -4.84 -1.53
CA GLY A 225 1.08 -4.07 -0.66
C GLY A 225 1.95 -4.94 0.23
N HIS A 226 1.50 -6.14 0.59
CA HIS A 226 2.27 -7.11 1.37
C HIS A 226 2.25 -8.51 0.74
N PHE A 227 3.27 -9.32 1.07
CA PHE A 227 3.41 -10.70 0.64
C PHE A 227 3.66 -10.88 -0.87
N ALA A 228 3.58 -12.11 -1.34
CA ALA A 228 3.80 -12.43 -2.74
C ALA A 228 2.60 -12.07 -3.61
N SER A 229 2.87 -11.75 -4.89
CA SER A 229 1.83 -11.63 -5.92
C SER A 229 1.11 -12.96 -6.14
N PHE A 230 -0.13 -12.92 -6.59
CA PHE A 230 -0.99 -14.09 -6.77
C PHE A 230 -1.93 -13.93 -7.97
N ASP A 231 -2.51 -15.05 -8.39
CA ASP A 231 -3.39 -15.11 -9.55
C ASP A 231 -4.84 -14.67 -9.23
N GLY A 232 -5.62 -14.45 -10.29
CA GLY A 232 -7.01 -14.03 -10.19
C GLY A 232 -7.94 -15.07 -9.53
N LYS A 233 -7.55 -16.36 -9.53
CA LYS A 233 -8.31 -17.38 -8.80
C LYS A 233 -8.18 -17.18 -7.28
N ARG A 234 -6.95 -16.96 -6.81
CA ARG A 234 -6.69 -16.69 -5.39
C ARG A 234 -7.29 -15.36 -4.98
N TYR A 235 -7.20 -14.33 -5.82
CA TYR A 235 -7.87 -13.03 -5.60
C TYR A 235 -9.35 -13.20 -5.31
N ARG A 236 -10.07 -13.87 -6.21
CA ARG A 236 -11.51 -14.11 -6.05
C ARG A 236 -11.84 -14.90 -4.78
N GLN A 237 -11.06 -15.95 -4.51
CA GLN A 237 -11.20 -16.74 -3.30
C GLN A 237 -11.09 -15.88 -2.03
N ILE A 238 -10.09 -15.03 -1.94
CA ILE A 238 -9.87 -14.14 -0.77
C ILE A 238 -11.05 -13.20 -0.57
N VAL A 239 -11.50 -12.54 -1.64
CA VAL A 239 -12.61 -11.58 -1.59
C VAL A 239 -13.91 -12.30 -1.17
N GLU A 240 -14.20 -13.48 -1.73
CA GLU A 240 -15.37 -14.26 -1.38
C GLU A 240 -15.33 -14.77 0.07
N GLU A 241 -14.19 -15.27 0.54
CA GLU A 241 -14.00 -15.71 1.93
C GLU A 241 -14.32 -14.58 2.93
N PHE A 242 -13.90 -13.35 2.64
CA PHE A 242 -14.21 -12.22 3.51
C PHE A 242 -15.70 -11.85 3.48
N ILE A 243 -16.33 -11.79 2.31
CA ILE A 243 -17.76 -11.49 2.17
C ILE A 243 -18.59 -12.50 2.94
N VAL A 244 -18.32 -13.81 2.76
CA VAL A 244 -19.04 -14.87 3.47
C VAL A 244 -18.82 -14.78 4.98
N TRP A 245 -17.59 -14.54 5.43
CA TRP A 245 -17.29 -14.36 6.85
C TRP A 245 -18.09 -13.22 7.47
N ARG A 246 -18.19 -12.07 6.82
CA ARG A 246 -18.97 -10.92 7.30
C ARG A 246 -20.48 -11.24 7.36
N GLN A 247 -21.01 -11.91 6.34
CA GLN A 247 -22.43 -12.30 6.30
C GLN A 247 -22.78 -13.27 7.44
N VAL A 248 -21.90 -14.20 7.76
CA VAL A 248 -22.09 -15.14 8.88
C VAL A 248 -22.10 -14.40 10.24
N ILE A 249 -21.19 -13.44 10.43
CA ILE A 249 -21.17 -12.64 11.66
C ILE A 249 -22.46 -11.83 11.81
N ALA A 250 -22.91 -11.15 10.76
CA ALA A 250 -24.14 -10.37 10.78
C ALA A 250 -25.37 -11.24 11.12
N ALA A 251 -25.50 -12.41 10.49
CA ALA A 251 -26.59 -13.34 10.75
C ALA A 251 -26.60 -13.87 12.21
N ASN A 252 -25.42 -14.10 12.80
CA ASN A 252 -25.30 -14.54 14.19
C ASN A 252 -25.67 -13.42 15.18
N ALA A 253 -25.28 -12.18 14.91
CA ALA A 253 -25.65 -11.02 15.72
C ALA A 253 -27.19 -10.81 15.76
N GLU A 254 -27.85 -10.93 14.60
CA GLU A 254 -29.30 -10.83 14.52
C GLU A 254 -30.04 -11.92 15.31
N ARG A 255 -29.52 -13.17 15.31
CA ARG A 255 -30.08 -14.28 16.09
C ARG A 255 -29.95 -14.05 17.59
N SER A 256 -28.81 -13.53 18.04
CA SER A 256 -28.57 -13.24 19.45
C SER A 256 -29.49 -12.12 19.97
N ASN A 257 -29.75 -11.10 19.17
CA ASN A 257 -30.66 -10.00 19.51
C ASN A 257 -32.15 -10.42 19.54
N LYS A 258 -32.53 -11.47 18.82
CA LYS A 258 -33.92 -12.00 18.84
C LYS A 258 -34.19 -12.98 20.00
N SER A 259 -33.12 -13.40 20.68
CA SER A 259 -33.18 -14.37 21.79
C SER A 259 -33.05 -13.72 23.16
N SER A 260 -32.79 -12.40 23.21
CA SER A 260 -32.80 -11.54 24.42
C SER A 260 -34.07 -10.71 24.49
#